data_07647bc319003c4be8239df29f86ef97
#
_entry.id   07647bc319003c4be8239df29f86ef97
#
_cell.length_a   1.000
_cell.length_b   1.000
_cell.length_c   1.000
_cell.angle_alpha   90.00
_cell.angle_beta   90.00
_cell.angle_gamma   90.00
#
_symmetry.space_group_name_H-M   'P 1'
#
loop_
_entity.id
_entity.type
_entity.pdbx_description
1 polymer ?
#
loop_
_entity_poly.entity_id
_entity_poly.type
_entity_poly.pdbx_seq_one_letter_code
_entity_poly.pdbx_strand_id
1 'polypeptide(L)'
;KESSAASDVYKRQELIAGATTFLSCVSIMVLNPTILAAAGMDQKAVFWATALSSCIGCLWIGLWGNFPFALGPAMGLNSYMAYTVVQGMGLSWQNGLACVFTSGCVFMLLSAFKTQQHIVDAVPDCVKKAIGAGVGMFIAFCGFQSAGLIQKSDSTLVTVGDLSNP
;
A
#
# COMPACT_ATOMS: atom_id res chain seq x y z
N LYS A 1 22.55 37.35 -4.40
CA LYS A 1 21.15 37.50 -3.91
C LYS A 1 20.14 36.64 -4.70
N GLU A 2 20.28 36.48 -6.00
CA GLU A 2 19.38 35.64 -6.83
C GLU A 2 19.51 34.14 -6.49
N SER A 3 20.70 33.66 -6.22
CA SER A 3 20.97 32.26 -5.84
C SER A 3 20.31 31.87 -4.51
N SER A 4 20.25 32.79 -3.55
CA SER A 4 19.58 32.55 -2.25
C SER A 4 18.07 32.47 -2.40
N ALA A 5 17.44 33.36 -3.18
CA ALA A 5 16.00 33.37 -3.42
C ALA A 5 15.55 32.10 -4.18
N ALA A 6 16.32 31.66 -5.18
CA ALA A 6 16.05 30.43 -5.90
C ALA A 6 16.12 29.19 -4.98
N SER A 7 17.10 29.15 -4.09
CA SER A 7 17.25 28.08 -3.08
C SER A 7 16.06 28.04 -2.09
N ASP A 8 15.56 29.20 -1.69
CA ASP A 8 14.43 29.27 -0.73
C ASP A 8 13.11 28.89 -1.40
N VAL A 9 12.90 29.24 -2.67
CA VAL A 9 11.75 28.80 -3.48
C VAL A 9 11.78 27.29 -3.65
N TYR A 10 12.94 26.72 -3.98
CA TYR A 10 13.11 25.28 -4.14
C TYR A 10 12.80 24.51 -2.84
N LYS A 11 13.34 24.95 -1.71
CA LYS A 11 13.07 24.34 -0.40
C LYS A 11 11.58 24.39 -0.03
N ARG A 12 10.91 25.51 -0.32
CA ARG A 12 9.48 25.65 -0.07
C ARG A 12 8.65 24.69 -0.94
N GLN A 13 9.04 24.53 -2.18
CA GLN A 13 8.37 23.63 -3.11
C GLN A 13 8.53 22.15 -2.69
N GLU A 14 9.73 21.76 -2.25
CA GLU A 14 10.02 20.42 -1.69
C GLU A 14 9.19 20.14 -0.43
N LEU A 15 9.06 21.12 0.47
CA LEU A 15 8.27 21.00 1.68
C LEU A 15 6.78 20.82 1.39
N ILE A 16 6.24 21.59 0.45
CA ILE A 16 4.85 21.46 0.00
C ILE A 16 4.60 20.11 -0.67
N ALA A 17 5.51 19.67 -1.54
CA ALA A 17 5.43 18.38 -2.19
C ALA A 17 5.47 17.23 -1.16
N GLY A 18 6.36 17.29 -0.18
CA GLY A 18 6.44 16.32 0.91
C GLY A 18 5.16 16.28 1.76
N ALA A 19 4.61 17.44 2.12
CA ALA A 19 3.35 17.53 2.86
C ALA A 19 2.17 16.96 2.07
N THR A 20 2.09 17.23 0.77
CA THR A 20 1.05 16.67 -0.11
C THR A 20 1.15 15.15 -0.20
N THR A 21 2.35 14.62 -0.37
CA THR A 21 2.60 13.17 -0.39
C THR A 21 2.24 12.53 0.95
N PHE A 22 2.60 13.15 2.07
CA PHE A 22 2.23 12.69 3.41
C PHE A 22 0.71 12.61 3.58
N LEU A 23 -0.03 13.68 3.23
CA LEU A 23 -1.48 13.69 3.31
C LEU A 23 -2.14 12.60 2.45
N SER A 24 -1.58 12.32 1.28
CA SER A 24 -2.04 11.22 0.43
C SER A 24 -1.83 9.84 1.09
N CYS A 25 -0.76 9.68 1.87
CA CYS A 25 -0.47 8.43 2.58
C CYS A 25 -1.28 8.25 3.87
N VAL A 26 -1.87 9.30 4.44
CA VAL A 26 -2.66 9.22 5.68
C VAL A 26 -3.86 8.29 5.51
N SER A 27 -4.52 8.32 4.36
CA SER A 27 -5.65 7.42 4.05
C SER A 27 -5.26 5.94 4.15
N ILE A 28 -4.05 5.60 3.73
CA ILE A 28 -3.51 4.22 3.81
C ILE A 28 -3.33 3.78 5.27
N MET A 29 -2.89 4.69 6.12
CA MET A 29 -2.72 4.40 7.56
C MET A 29 -4.03 4.09 8.28
N VAL A 30 -5.15 4.61 7.80
CA VAL A 30 -6.48 4.32 8.34
C VAL A 30 -7.07 3.05 7.73
N LEU A 31 -6.96 2.90 6.41
CA LEU A 31 -7.55 1.76 5.69
C LEU A 31 -6.82 0.43 5.97
N ASN A 32 -5.51 0.45 6.12
CA ASN A 32 -4.73 -0.76 6.35
C ASN A 32 -5.10 -1.49 7.65
N PRO A 33 -5.20 -0.82 8.82
CA PRO A 33 -5.68 -1.45 10.04
C PRO A 33 -7.11 -1.98 9.94
N THR A 34 -7.98 -1.30 9.20
CA THR A 34 -9.38 -1.74 9.01
C THR A 34 -9.44 -3.04 8.21
N ILE A 35 -8.65 -3.16 7.14
CA ILE A 35 -8.56 -4.39 6.34
C ILE A 35 -7.99 -5.56 7.16
N LEU A 36 -6.93 -5.32 7.91
CA LEU A 36 -6.29 -6.37 8.70
C LEU A 36 -7.07 -6.72 9.98
N ALA A 37 -7.89 -5.81 10.50
CA ALA A 37 -8.82 -6.12 11.58
C ALA A 37 -9.87 -7.16 11.15
N ALA A 38 -10.26 -7.19 9.88
CA ALA A 38 -11.13 -8.23 9.33
C ALA A 38 -10.50 -9.64 9.40
N ALA A 39 -9.17 -9.73 9.46
CA ALA A 39 -8.43 -10.96 9.70
C ALA A 39 -8.28 -11.33 11.19
N GLY A 40 -8.88 -10.57 12.11
CA GLY A 40 -8.80 -10.81 13.55
C GLY A 40 -7.58 -10.19 14.24
N MET A 41 -6.88 -9.25 13.60
CA MET A 41 -5.77 -8.52 14.19
C MET A 41 -6.27 -7.30 14.99
N ASP A 42 -5.55 -6.93 16.06
CA ASP A 42 -5.86 -5.70 16.79
C ASP A 42 -5.57 -4.46 15.95
N GLN A 43 -6.62 -3.68 15.70
CA GLN A 43 -6.57 -2.49 14.84
C GLN A 43 -5.54 -1.45 15.32
N LYS A 44 -5.43 -1.27 16.65
CA LYS A 44 -4.48 -0.31 17.24
C LYS A 44 -3.04 -0.77 17.04
N ALA A 45 -2.77 -2.05 17.27
CA ALA A 45 -1.43 -2.62 17.08
C ALA A 45 -0.99 -2.53 15.61
N VAL A 46 -1.89 -2.84 14.67
CA VAL A 46 -1.63 -2.74 13.23
C VAL A 46 -1.38 -1.28 12.81
N PHE A 47 -2.15 -0.32 13.35
CA PHE A 47 -1.94 1.11 13.07
C PHE A 47 -0.52 1.55 13.47
N TRP A 48 -0.11 1.25 14.70
CA TRP A 48 1.24 1.61 15.17
C TRP A 48 2.34 0.90 14.39
N ALA A 49 2.17 -0.39 14.09
CA ALA A 49 3.13 -1.14 13.29
C ALA A 49 3.27 -0.57 11.87
N THR A 50 2.16 -0.20 11.24
CA THR A 50 2.14 0.42 9.91
C THR A 50 2.83 1.79 9.93
N ALA A 51 2.51 2.63 10.91
CA ALA A 51 3.09 3.96 11.05
C ALA A 51 4.60 3.91 11.28
N LEU A 52 5.06 3.04 12.20
CA LEU A 52 6.48 2.88 12.50
C LEU A 52 7.26 2.30 11.31
N SER A 53 6.76 1.26 10.67
CA SER A 53 7.44 0.64 9.52
C SER A 53 7.54 1.60 8.34
N SER A 54 6.48 2.35 8.04
CA SER A 54 6.49 3.37 6.99
C SER A 54 7.44 4.51 7.32
N CYS A 55 7.46 4.98 8.58
CA CYS A 55 8.37 6.01 9.04
C CYS A 55 9.84 5.59 8.87
N ILE A 56 10.19 4.41 9.37
CA ILE A 56 11.57 3.88 9.26
C ILE A 56 11.96 3.72 7.79
N GLY A 57 11.08 3.17 6.96
CA GLY A 57 11.33 2.96 5.54
C GLY A 57 11.51 4.28 4.78
N CYS A 58 10.64 5.27 5.02
CA CYS A 58 10.74 6.59 4.39
C CYS A 58 12.01 7.33 4.83
N LEU A 59 12.36 7.28 6.13
CA LEU A 59 13.60 7.88 6.63
C LEU A 59 14.84 7.23 6.02
N TRP A 60 14.85 5.90 5.91
CA TRP A 60 15.96 5.18 5.31
C TRP A 60 16.18 5.54 3.85
N ILE A 61 15.12 5.57 3.04
CA ILE A 61 15.20 5.97 1.63
C ILE A 61 15.52 7.46 1.48
N GLY A 62 14.93 8.33 2.29
CA GLY A 62 15.17 9.75 2.25
C GLY A 62 16.60 10.15 2.62
N LEU A 63 17.15 9.56 3.68
CA LEU A 63 18.48 9.91 4.19
C LEU A 63 19.61 9.20 3.43
N TRP A 64 19.43 7.93 3.08
CA TRP A 64 20.47 7.13 2.41
C TRP A 64 20.33 7.08 0.91
N GLY A 65 19.10 6.93 0.42
CA GLY A 65 18.81 6.84 -1.00
C GLY A 65 18.72 8.20 -1.69
N ASN A 66 18.46 9.26 -0.94
CA ASN A 66 18.22 10.61 -1.46
C ASN A 66 17.12 10.64 -2.54
N PHE A 67 16.10 9.77 -2.38
CA PHE A 67 14.93 9.70 -3.26
C PHE A 67 13.67 10.17 -2.53
N PRO A 68 12.86 11.04 -3.14
CA PRO A 68 11.61 11.56 -2.55
C PRO A 68 10.44 10.57 -2.73
N PHE A 69 10.60 9.33 -2.26
CA PHE A 69 9.53 8.33 -2.29
C PHE A 69 8.92 8.12 -0.90
N ALA A 70 7.60 8.13 -0.84
CA ALA A 70 6.86 7.68 0.33
C ALA A 70 6.62 6.17 0.24
N LEU A 71 6.95 5.46 1.31
CA LEU A 71 6.68 4.04 1.47
C LEU A 71 5.41 3.83 2.27
N GLY A 72 4.52 3.01 1.75
CA GLY A 72 3.31 2.56 2.42
C GLY A 72 3.04 1.08 2.18
N PRO A 73 2.18 0.45 2.99
CA PRO A 73 1.78 -0.93 2.78
C PRO A 73 0.99 -1.09 1.49
N ALA A 74 1.19 -2.23 0.81
CA ALA A 74 0.46 -2.59 -0.39
C ALA A 74 -0.94 -3.11 -0.02
N MET A 75 -1.96 -2.26 -0.16
CA MET A 75 -3.34 -2.60 0.23
C MET A 75 -3.87 -3.86 -0.47
N GLY A 76 -3.52 -4.07 -1.75
CA GLY A 76 -3.95 -5.26 -2.49
C GLY A 76 -3.45 -6.57 -1.89
N LEU A 77 -2.18 -6.62 -1.49
CA LEU A 77 -1.60 -7.80 -0.83
C LEU A 77 -2.18 -8.00 0.57
N ASN A 78 -2.42 -6.93 1.31
CA ASN A 78 -3.02 -7.00 2.64
C ASN A 78 -4.46 -7.47 2.57
N SER A 79 -5.24 -7.01 1.59
CA SER A 79 -6.60 -7.51 1.34
C SER A 79 -6.58 -8.99 0.94
N TYR A 80 -5.68 -9.41 0.08
CA TYR A 80 -5.52 -10.82 -0.28
C TYR A 80 -5.19 -11.67 0.96
N MET A 81 -4.26 -11.23 1.78
CA MET A 81 -3.91 -11.91 3.03
C MET A 81 -5.12 -12.01 3.97
N ALA A 82 -5.85 -10.91 4.20
CA ALA A 82 -6.97 -10.88 5.13
C ALA A 82 -8.15 -11.73 4.65
N TYR A 83 -8.57 -11.54 3.40
CA TYR A 83 -9.81 -12.17 2.90
C TYR A 83 -9.57 -13.56 2.30
N THR A 84 -8.48 -13.76 1.55
CA THR A 84 -8.24 -15.04 0.88
C THR A 84 -7.50 -16.01 1.78
N VAL A 85 -6.41 -15.59 2.41
CA VAL A 85 -5.56 -16.51 3.19
C VAL A 85 -6.18 -16.78 4.55
N VAL A 86 -6.57 -15.75 5.30
CA VAL A 86 -7.09 -15.93 6.67
C VAL A 86 -8.54 -16.38 6.63
N GLN A 87 -9.45 -15.65 5.99
CA GLN A 87 -10.87 -15.99 5.99
C GLN A 87 -11.20 -17.14 5.03
N GLY A 88 -10.61 -17.16 3.83
CA GLY A 88 -10.92 -18.15 2.81
C GLY A 88 -10.33 -19.53 3.07
N MET A 89 -9.09 -19.59 3.57
CA MET A 89 -8.40 -20.84 3.90
C MET A 89 -8.52 -21.23 5.38
N GLY A 90 -9.12 -20.39 6.22
CA GLY A 90 -9.28 -20.65 7.66
C GLY A 90 -7.96 -20.67 8.44
N LEU A 91 -6.91 -20.05 7.90
CA LEU A 91 -5.61 -19.97 8.57
C LEU A 91 -5.62 -18.88 9.64
N SER A 92 -4.86 -19.08 10.72
CA SER A 92 -4.67 -18.02 11.70
C SER A 92 -3.88 -16.84 11.10
N TRP A 93 -4.15 -15.63 11.57
CA TRP A 93 -3.43 -14.44 11.11
C TRP A 93 -1.91 -14.52 11.37
N GLN A 94 -1.48 -15.25 12.40
CA GLN A 94 -0.06 -15.49 12.70
C GLN A 94 0.62 -16.28 11.56
N ASN A 95 -0.05 -17.32 11.04
CA ASN A 95 0.46 -18.09 9.90
C ASN A 95 0.52 -17.22 8.63
N GLY A 96 -0.49 -16.36 8.43
CA GLY A 96 -0.46 -15.38 7.35
C GLY A 96 0.74 -14.44 7.43
N LEU A 97 1.02 -13.88 8.62
CA LEU A 97 2.20 -13.03 8.84
C LEU A 97 3.52 -13.79 8.65
N ALA A 98 3.60 -15.05 9.07
CA ALA A 98 4.79 -15.88 8.84
C ALA A 98 5.06 -16.08 7.34
N CYS A 99 4.01 -16.31 6.54
CA CYS A 99 4.13 -16.39 5.09
C CYS A 99 4.61 -15.06 4.46
N VAL A 100 4.07 -13.93 4.91
CA VAL A 100 4.50 -12.60 4.44
C VAL A 100 5.96 -12.34 4.81
N PHE A 101 6.37 -12.67 6.03
CA PHE A 101 7.76 -12.52 6.47
C PHE A 101 8.72 -13.39 5.64
N THR A 102 8.38 -14.65 5.43
CA THR A 102 9.18 -15.58 4.61
C THR A 102 9.30 -15.07 3.17
N SER A 103 8.19 -14.61 2.58
CA SER A 103 8.17 -14.01 1.25
C SER A 103 9.07 -12.76 1.17
N GLY A 104 9.04 -11.91 2.19
CA GLY A 104 9.90 -10.74 2.29
C GLY A 104 11.39 -11.10 2.35
N CYS A 105 11.76 -12.13 3.12
CA CYS A 105 13.14 -12.64 3.17
C CYS A 105 13.61 -13.18 1.81
N VAL A 106 12.77 -13.98 1.15
CA VAL A 106 13.07 -14.48 -0.21
C VAL A 106 13.22 -13.33 -1.19
N PHE A 107 12.34 -12.33 -1.13
CA PHE A 107 12.42 -11.15 -1.97
C PHE A 107 13.71 -10.35 -1.75
N MET A 108 14.16 -10.19 -0.50
CA MET A 108 15.44 -9.54 -0.18
C MET A 108 16.63 -10.29 -0.77
N LEU A 109 16.63 -11.64 -0.67
CA LEU A 109 17.67 -12.46 -1.26
C LEU A 109 17.70 -12.32 -2.79
N LEU A 110 16.56 -12.40 -3.46
CA LEU A 110 16.45 -12.22 -4.91
C LEU A 110 16.92 -10.83 -5.36
N SER A 111 16.62 -9.81 -4.57
CA SER A 111 17.06 -8.43 -4.83
C SER A 111 18.57 -8.27 -4.70
N ALA A 112 19.20 -8.92 -3.72
CA ALA A 112 20.66 -8.91 -3.54
C ALA A 112 21.41 -9.52 -4.74
N PHE A 113 20.84 -10.54 -5.36
CA PHE A 113 21.41 -11.17 -6.58
C PHE A 113 21.07 -10.46 -7.88
N LYS A 114 20.41 -9.28 -7.85
CA LYS A 114 19.91 -8.53 -9.02
C LYS A 114 18.98 -9.33 -9.95
N THR A 115 18.52 -10.50 -9.53
CA THR A 115 17.62 -11.37 -10.28
C THR A 115 16.29 -10.68 -10.57
N GLN A 116 15.88 -9.78 -9.68
CA GLN A 116 14.67 -8.98 -9.83
C GLN A 116 14.69 -8.12 -11.11
N GLN A 117 15.83 -7.55 -11.48
CA GLN A 117 15.96 -6.76 -12.73
C GLN A 117 15.70 -7.64 -13.96
N HIS A 118 16.25 -8.85 -13.99
CA HIS A 118 16.02 -9.79 -15.08
C HIS A 118 14.54 -10.21 -15.19
N ILE A 119 13.86 -10.39 -14.06
CA ILE A 119 12.42 -10.71 -14.05
C ILE A 119 11.61 -9.52 -14.59
N VAL A 120 11.92 -8.30 -14.16
CA VAL A 120 11.23 -7.08 -14.63
C VAL A 120 11.49 -6.84 -16.12
N ASP A 121 12.72 -7.07 -16.59
CA ASP A 121 13.08 -6.90 -17.99
C ASP A 121 12.45 -7.95 -18.91
N ALA A 122 12.17 -9.14 -18.38
CA ALA A 122 11.46 -10.21 -19.11
C ALA A 122 9.96 -9.90 -19.31
N VAL A 123 9.37 -8.97 -18.54
CA VAL A 123 7.97 -8.58 -18.68
C VAL A 123 7.80 -7.59 -19.83
N PRO A 124 6.94 -7.86 -20.84
CA PRO A 124 6.67 -6.93 -21.93
C PRO A 124 6.16 -5.59 -21.46
N ASP A 125 6.51 -4.49 -22.14
CA ASP A 125 6.15 -3.13 -21.76
C ASP A 125 4.64 -2.88 -21.72
N CYS A 126 3.86 -3.56 -22.57
CA CYS A 126 2.41 -3.49 -22.51
C CYS A 126 1.86 -4.02 -21.17
N VAL A 127 2.45 -5.08 -20.63
CA VAL A 127 2.05 -5.65 -19.34
C VAL A 127 2.45 -4.72 -18.20
N LYS A 128 3.65 -4.12 -18.24
CA LYS A 128 4.09 -3.13 -17.24
C LYS A 128 3.13 -1.94 -17.15
N LYS A 129 2.69 -1.42 -18.30
CA LYS A 129 1.71 -0.32 -18.35
C LYS A 129 0.32 -0.76 -17.85
N ALA A 130 -0.11 -1.98 -18.21
CA ALA A 130 -1.40 -2.54 -17.77
C ALA A 130 -1.44 -2.77 -16.25
N ILE A 131 -0.33 -3.18 -15.62
CA ILE A 131 -0.24 -3.35 -14.16
C ILE A 131 -0.55 -2.03 -13.45
N GLY A 132 0.01 -0.91 -13.90
CA GLY A 132 -0.26 0.40 -13.30
C GLY A 132 -1.73 0.78 -13.37
N ALA A 133 -2.37 0.60 -14.52
CA ALA A 133 -3.80 0.84 -14.69
C ALA A 133 -4.65 -0.11 -13.82
N GLY A 134 -4.29 -1.40 -13.78
CA GLY A 134 -4.98 -2.41 -12.98
C GLY A 134 -4.93 -2.13 -11.49
N VAL A 135 -3.77 -1.73 -10.96
CA VAL A 135 -3.61 -1.33 -9.56
C VAL A 135 -4.46 -0.09 -9.25
N GLY A 136 -4.49 0.91 -10.14
CA GLY A 136 -5.32 2.09 -9.97
C GLY A 136 -6.82 1.76 -9.90
N MET A 137 -7.30 0.91 -10.81
CA MET A 137 -8.70 0.43 -10.81
C MET A 137 -9.03 -0.39 -9.55
N PHE A 138 -8.10 -1.23 -9.09
CA PHE A 138 -8.28 -2.01 -7.87
C PHE A 138 -8.40 -1.11 -6.63
N ILE A 139 -7.55 -0.08 -6.51
CA ILE A 139 -7.62 0.91 -5.42
C ILE A 139 -8.95 1.67 -5.45
N ALA A 140 -9.41 2.08 -6.64
CA ALA A 140 -10.71 2.73 -6.81
C ALA A 140 -11.86 1.80 -6.37
N PHE A 141 -11.82 0.53 -6.76
CA PHE A 141 -12.82 -0.46 -6.34
C PHE A 141 -12.84 -0.66 -4.82
N CYS A 142 -11.68 -0.79 -4.19
CA CYS A 142 -11.57 -0.87 -2.72
C CYS A 142 -12.10 0.41 -2.04
N GLY A 143 -11.86 1.57 -2.64
CA GLY A 143 -12.41 2.84 -2.15
C GLY A 143 -13.94 2.87 -2.19
N PHE A 144 -14.55 2.44 -3.28
CA PHE A 144 -16.01 2.33 -3.42
C PHE A 144 -16.63 1.31 -2.44
N GLN A 145 -15.94 0.21 -2.21
CA GLN A 145 -16.36 -0.78 -1.22
C GLN A 145 -16.29 -0.22 0.21
N SER A 146 -15.22 0.49 0.55
CA SER A 146 -15.06 1.14 1.86
C SER A 146 -16.06 2.27 2.08
N ALA A 147 -16.45 2.97 1.02
CA ALA A 147 -17.49 4.00 1.05
C ALA A 147 -18.92 3.43 1.10
N GLY A 148 -19.09 2.11 1.05
CA GLY A 148 -20.41 1.47 1.04
C GLY A 148 -21.18 1.59 -0.28
N LEU A 149 -20.57 2.18 -1.32
CA LEU A 149 -21.18 2.31 -2.65
C LEU A 149 -21.31 0.95 -3.36
N ILE A 150 -20.40 0.03 -3.06
CA ILE A 150 -20.41 -1.33 -3.58
C ILE A 150 -20.47 -2.29 -2.41
N GLN A 151 -21.46 -3.17 -2.44
CA GLN A 151 -21.66 -4.22 -1.43
C GLN A 151 -21.64 -5.60 -2.06
N LYS A 152 -21.30 -6.60 -1.26
CA LYS A 152 -21.35 -8.00 -1.68
C LYS A 152 -22.79 -8.45 -1.87
N SER A 153 -23.06 -9.10 -3.00
CA SER A 153 -24.36 -9.72 -3.30
C SER A 153 -24.13 -11.19 -3.66
N ASP A 154 -24.98 -12.07 -3.11
CA ASP A 154 -24.89 -13.51 -3.39
C ASP A 154 -25.35 -13.87 -4.81
N SER A 155 -26.12 -13.00 -5.47
CA SER A 155 -26.64 -13.25 -6.82
C SER A 155 -25.78 -12.64 -7.94
N THR A 156 -25.15 -11.48 -7.71
CA THR A 156 -24.44 -10.72 -8.76
C THR A 156 -23.00 -10.39 -8.40
N LEU A 157 -22.42 -11.01 -7.34
CA LEU A 157 -21.11 -10.76 -6.76
C LEU A 157 -21.00 -9.37 -6.11
N VAL A 158 -21.49 -8.33 -6.77
CA VAL A 158 -21.52 -6.95 -6.28
C VAL A 158 -22.86 -6.29 -6.60
N THR A 159 -23.34 -5.46 -5.69
CA THR A 159 -24.55 -4.63 -5.87
C THR A 159 -24.25 -3.20 -5.43
N VAL A 160 -25.07 -2.27 -5.87
CA VAL A 160 -24.99 -0.88 -5.40
C VAL A 160 -25.50 -0.85 -3.96
N GLY A 161 -24.72 -0.24 -3.08
CA GLY A 161 -25.11 -0.04 -1.68
C GLY A 161 -26.30 0.90 -1.53
N ASP A 162 -26.90 0.90 -0.35
CA ASP A 162 -28.00 1.79 -0.03
C ASP A 162 -27.46 3.22 0.18
N LEU A 163 -27.70 4.08 -0.83
CA LEU A 163 -27.27 5.47 -0.84
C LEU A 163 -28.13 6.39 0.05
N SER A 164 -29.20 5.85 0.64
CA SER A 164 -30.15 6.62 1.46
C SER A 164 -29.78 6.67 2.94
N ASN A 165 -28.75 5.93 3.36
CA ASN A 165 -28.30 5.88 4.75
C ASN A 165 -26.89 6.46 4.86
N PRO A 166 -26.71 7.73 5.34
CA PRO A 166 -25.41 8.39 5.47
C PRO A 166 -24.54 7.79 6.60
#